data_f70c9978961a60c3b7c33dee0eab4344
#
_entry.id   f70c9978961a60c3b7c33dee0eab4344
#
_cell.length_a   1.000
_cell.length_b   1.000
_cell.length_c   1.000
_cell.angle_alpha   90.00
_cell.angle_beta   90.00
_cell.angle_gamma   90.00
#
_symmetry.space_group_name_H-M   'P 1'
#
loop_
_entity.id
_entity.type
_entity.pdbx_description
1 polymer ?
#
loop_
_entity_poly.entity_id
_entity_poly.type
_entity_poly.pdbx_seq_one_letter_code
_entity_poly.pdbx_strand_id
1 'polypeptide(L)'
;MKNVELVKKAKDVVANYKTVYANGMFGQPITDSIIQQKAKQLPEWYTASRRSMLYGLVGQDYFGFDCVCFVKSLLFWNWRGDSTDVNGGAKYDGKTDVTEKQLLNKCFDVSDDFSKIEIGEYLYMSGHCGIYIGNGEAIECTPKWENGVQITAVHNIGKIDGMNGRIWEKHGKLPTVEYIAEAKEESKNQITVILPELKKGSKGNEVATLQRLLKSLGYDIGWYGADGDFGNATDSAVKKFQQDKKIACDGIVGYNTWCKILAIQ
;
A
#
# COMPACT_ATOMS: atom_id res chain seq x y z
N MET A 1 -10.22 -5.51 16.60
CA MET A 1 -10.39 -4.63 15.40
C MET A 1 -11.04 -5.41 14.28
N LYS A 2 -11.63 -4.74 13.29
CA LYS A 2 -12.16 -5.40 12.09
C LYS A 2 -11.06 -5.78 11.12
N ASN A 3 -11.28 -6.84 10.32
CA ASN A 3 -10.34 -7.28 9.28
C ASN A 3 -9.97 -6.17 8.30
N VAL A 4 -10.94 -5.37 7.86
CA VAL A 4 -10.71 -4.22 6.97
C VAL A 4 -9.85 -3.11 7.61
N GLU A 5 -9.94 -2.92 8.92
CA GLU A 5 -9.10 -1.97 9.67
C GLU A 5 -7.64 -2.47 9.74
N LEU A 6 -7.44 -3.77 9.94
CA LEU A 6 -6.11 -4.39 9.92
C LEU A 6 -5.44 -4.20 8.56
N VAL A 7 -6.18 -4.49 7.48
CA VAL A 7 -5.70 -4.29 6.11
C VAL A 7 -5.38 -2.83 5.82
N LYS A 8 -6.24 -1.91 6.26
CA LYS A 8 -5.98 -0.47 6.12
C LYS A 8 -4.68 -0.05 6.82
N LYS A 9 -4.44 -0.52 8.04
CA LYS A 9 -3.19 -0.27 8.76
C LYS A 9 -1.98 -0.86 8.03
N ALA A 10 -2.09 -2.08 7.51
CA ALA A 10 -1.00 -2.70 6.77
C ALA A 10 -0.66 -1.94 5.48
N LYS A 11 -1.67 -1.49 4.73
CA LYS A 11 -1.50 -0.65 3.54
C LYS A 11 -0.91 0.72 3.87
N ASP A 12 -1.29 1.31 5.00
CA ASP A 12 -0.72 2.57 5.49
C ASP A 12 0.79 2.47 5.73
N VAL A 13 1.26 1.34 6.29
CA VAL A 13 2.71 1.11 6.47
C VAL A 13 3.45 1.14 5.14
N VAL A 14 2.95 0.44 4.13
CA VAL A 14 3.57 0.43 2.78
C VAL A 14 3.58 1.81 2.15
N ALA A 15 2.48 2.56 2.30
CA ALA A 15 2.30 3.84 1.60
C ALA A 15 3.09 5.00 2.22
N ASN A 16 3.25 5.00 3.55
CA ASN A 16 3.65 6.20 4.28
C ASN A 16 4.96 6.06 5.08
N TYR A 17 5.53 4.83 5.19
CA TYR A 17 6.71 4.62 6.02
C TYR A 17 7.83 3.91 5.27
N LYS A 18 9.06 4.34 5.53
CA LYS A 18 10.26 3.63 5.09
C LYS A 18 10.52 2.47 6.04
N THR A 19 10.58 1.27 5.52
CA THR A 19 10.76 0.06 6.34
C THR A 19 11.95 -0.76 5.87
N VAL A 20 12.51 -1.55 6.78
CA VAL A 20 13.59 -2.50 6.49
C VAL A 20 13.36 -3.79 7.24
N TYR A 21 13.66 -4.93 6.61
CA TYR A 21 13.64 -6.20 7.30
C TYR A 21 14.82 -6.29 8.28
N ALA A 22 14.51 -6.47 9.54
CA ALA A 22 15.50 -6.65 10.62
C ALA A 22 14.97 -7.65 11.65
N ASN A 23 15.62 -8.81 11.77
CA ASN A 23 15.16 -9.91 12.60
C ASN A 23 15.04 -9.51 14.08
N GLY A 24 13.87 -9.82 14.69
CA GLY A 24 13.56 -9.49 16.06
C GLY A 24 13.20 -8.01 16.28
N MET A 25 13.08 -7.20 15.22
CA MET A 25 12.54 -5.84 15.31
C MET A 25 11.04 -5.82 15.01
N PHE A 26 10.34 -4.92 15.71
CA PHE A 26 8.86 -4.85 15.70
C PHE A 26 8.34 -3.43 15.51
N GLY A 27 8.96 -2.68 14.61
CA GLY A 27 8.58 -1.31 14.27
C GLY A 27 9.37 -0.25 15.02
N GLN A 28 10.51 -0.61 15.58
CA GLN A 28 11.42 0.36 16.17
C GLN A 28 12.11 1.19 15.11
N PRO A 29 12.40 2.47 15.37
CA PRO A 29 13.25 3.26 14.50
C PRO A 29 14.65 2.67 14.43
N ILE A 30 15.29 2.76 13.27
CA ILE A 30 16.67 2.29 13.09
C ILE A 30 17.62 3.27 13.74
N THR A 31 18.24 2.86 14.84
CA THR A 31 19.22 3.63 15.59
C THR A 31 20.46 2.79 15.90
N ASP A 32 21.60 3.44 16.15
CA ASP A 32 22.83 2.73 16.55
C ASP A 32 22.60 1.82 17.76
N SER A 33 21.87 2.31 18.77
CA SER A 33 21.59 1.56 19.99
C SER A 33 20.78 0.30 19.75
N ILE A 34 19.73 0.37 18.90
CA ILE A 34 18.88 -0.80 18.59
C ILE A 34 19.65 -1.82 17.76
N ILE A 35 20.46 -1.39 16.80
CA ILE A 35 21.30 -2.29 16.01
C ILE A 35 22.26 -3.06 16.90
N GLN A 36 22.94 -2.37 17.83
CA GLN A 36 23.88 -3.00 18.77
C GLN A 36 23.16 -3.96 19.73
N GLN A 37 22.00 -3.57 20.26
CA GLN A 37 21.19 -4.42 21.13
C GLN A 37 20.76 -5.70 20.41
N LYS A 38 20.22 -5.58 19.19
CA LYS A 38 19.76 -6.75 18.41
C LYS A 38 20.92 -7.61 17.96
N ALA A 39 22.06 -7.03 17.63
CA ALA A 39 23.27 -7.78 17.30
C ALA A 39 23.79 -8.64 18.46
N LYS A 40 23.63 -8.20 19.72
CA LYS A 40 23.95 -9.01 20.90
C LYS A 40 22.92 -10.14 21.12
N GLN A 41 21.65 -9.90 20.83
CA GLN A 41 20.57 -10.87 21.02
C GLN A 41 20.52 -11.93 19.92
N LEU A 42 20.83 -11.57 18.68
CA LEU A 42 20.66 -12.39 17.47
C LEU A 42 21.92 -12.33 16.58
N PRO A 43 23.11 -12.70 17.10
CA PRO A 43 24.39 -12.50 16.40
C PRO A 43 24.45 -13.23 15.04
N GLU A 44 23.81 -14.38 14.93
CA GLU A 44 23.74 -15.16 13.69
C GLU A 44 23.09 -14.39 12.53
N TRP A 45 22.07 -13.60 12.85
CA TRP A 45 21.40 -12.80 11.84
C TRP A 45 22.12 -11.47 11.60
N TYR A 46 22.60 -10.79 12.65
CA TYR A 46 23.24 -9.47 12.56
C TYR A 46 24.72 -9.58 12.16
N THR A 47 25.00 -10.19 11.01
CA THR A 47 26.35 -10.27 10.43
C THR A 47 26.95 -8.88 10.18
N ALA A 48 28.26 -8.80 9.92
CA ALA A 48 28.91 -7.53 9.62
C ALA A 48 28.27 -6.79 8.44
N SER A 49 27.93 -7.51 7.38
CA SER A 49 27.27 -6.94 6.19
C SER A 49 25.88 -6.38 6.52
N ARG A 50 25.05 -7.14 7.25
CA ARG A 50 23.71 -6.67 7.63
C ARG A 50 23.74 -5.49 8.57
N ARG A 51 24.67 -5.47 9.54
CA ARG A 51 24.87 -4.29 10.40
C ARG A 51 25.32 -3.08 9.59
N SER A 52 26.25 -3.23 8.66
CA SER A 52 26.68 -2.14 7.78
C SER A 52 25.52 -1.54 6.99
N MET A 53 24.67 -2.39 6.43
CA MET A 53 23.45 -1.95 5.74
C MET A 53 22.52 -1.16 6.66
N LEU A 54 22.24 -1.67 7.88
CA LEU A 54 21.36 -1.00 8.85
C LEU A 54 21.95 0.32 9.35
N TYR A 55 23.27 0.38 9.62
CA TYR A 55 23.95 1.63 10.00
C TYR A 55 23.83 2.70 8.92
N GLY A 56 23.80 2.31 7.65
CA GLY A 56 23.55 3.23 6.53
C GLY A 56 22.15 3.86 6.53
N LEU A 57 21.19 3.30 7.29
CA LEU A 57 19.83 3.80 7.39
C LEU A 57 19.56 4.68 8.61
N VAL A 58 20.51 4.75 9.54
CA VAL A 58 20.37 5.57 10.77
C VAL A 58 20.17 7.04 10.40
N GLY A 59 19.18 7.67 11.03
CA GLY A 59 18.81 9.07 10.76
C GLY A 59 18.00 9.30 9.48
N GLN A 60 17.55 8.24 8.79
CA GLN A 60 16.76 8.35 7.56
C GLN A 60 15.27 7.97 7.75
N ASP A 61 14.77 7.94 8.99
CA ASP A 61 13.39 7.62 9.36
C ASP A 61 12.91 6.22 8.88
N TYR A 62 13.82 5.22 8.95
CA TYR A 62 13.49 3.83 8.71
C TYR A 62 13.03 3.13 9.98
N PHE A 63 12.02 2.25 9.80
CA PHE A 63 11.50 1.36 10.84
C PHE A 63 11.86 -0.10 10.53
N GLY A 64 12.37 -0.82 11.54
CA GLY A 64 12.74 -2.23 11.38
C GLY A 64 11.61 -3.17 11.79
N PHE A 65 11.35 -4.19 10.97
CA PHE A 65 10.43 -5.30 11.26
C PHE A 65 11.03 -6.63 10.86
N ASP A 66 10.68 -7.71 11.53
CA ASP A 66 10.66 -9.03 10.91
C ASP A 66 9.24 -9.40 10.46
N CYS A 67 9.08 -10.56 9.83
CA CYS A 67 7.82 -10.95 9.22
C CYS A 67 6.67 -11.05 10.24
N VAL A 68 6.88 -11.77 11.35
CA VAL A 68 5.82 -11.96 12.36
C VAL A 68 5.67 -10.73 13.25
N CYS A 69 6.76 -10.02 13.52
CA CYS A 69 6.72 -8.81 14.31
C CYS A 69 5.97 -7.67 13.59
N PHE A 70 6.03 -7.61 12.26
CA PHE A 70 5.17 -6.72 11.47
C PHE A 70 3.68 -7.00 11.76
N VAL A 71 3.25 -8.25 11.66
CA VAL A 71 1.84 -8.61 11.95
C VAL A 71 1.48 -8.32 13.40
N LYS A 72 2.33 -8.69 14.36
CA LYS A 72 2.11 -8.43 15.80
C LYS A 72 2.00 -6.95 16.12
N SER A 73 2.82 -6.11 15.47
CA SER A 73 2.82 -4.66 15.67
C SER A 73 1.48 -4.04 15.33
N LEU A 74 0.83 -4.50 14.26
CA LEU A 74 -0.49 -4.02 13.86
C LEU A 74 -1.61 -4.63 14.70
N LEU A 75 -1.49 -5.93 15.02
CA LEU A 75 -2.55 -6.70 15.68
C LEU A 75 -2.63 -6.43 17.19
N PHE A 76 -1.50 -6.41 17.88
CA PHE A 76 -1.44 -6.40 19.32
C PHE A 76 -0.89 -5.10 19.93
N TRP A 77 0.02 -4.41 19.25
CA TRP A 77 0.82 -3.34 19.84
C TRP A 77 0.43 -1.95 19.36
N ASN A 78 -0.54 -1.83 18.48
CA ASN A 78 -1.03 -0.55 17.95
C ASN A 78 0.09 0.38 17.47
N TRP A 79 1.04 -0.19 16.70
CA TRP A 79 2.15 0.56 16.13
C TRP A 79 1.68 1.81 15.36
N ARG A 80 2.40 2.94 15.52
CA ARG A 80 1.99 4.26 15.00
C ARG A 80 3.03 4.93 14.12
N GLY A 81 4.20 4.30 13.90
CA GLY A 81 5.30 4.93 13.15
C GLY A 81 5.90 6.15 13.85
N ASP A 82 5.92 6.14 15.17
CA ASP A 82 6.54 7.19 15.97
C ASP A 82 8.04 6.91 16.09
N SER A 83 8.87 7.76 15.45
CA SER A 83 10.33 7.64 15.48
C SER A 83 10.95 7.88 16.87
N THR A 84 10.18 8.44 17.80
CA THR A 84 10.60 8.63 19.21
C THR A 84 10.29 7.42 20.08
N ASP A 85 9.42 6.51 19.63
CA ASP A 85 9.07 5.29 20.36
C ASP A 85 10.08 4.18 20.06
N VAL A 86 11.15 4.17 20.84
CA VAL A 86 12.23 3.17 20.72
C VAL A 86 11.76 1.71 20.97
N ASN A 87 10.57 1.52 21.51
CA ASN A 87 9.97 0.21 21.74
C ASN A 87 8.93 -0.18 20.68
N GLY A 88 8.62 0.67 19.71
CA GLY A 88 7.64 0.40 18.67
C GLY A 88 6.24 0.03 19.21
N GLY A 89 5.91 0.44 20.45
CA GLY A 89 4.67 0.11 21.14
C GLY A 89 4.59 -1.32 21.69
N ALA A 90 5.64 -2.16 21.52
CA ALA A 90 5.62 -3.55 21.97
C ALA A 90 5.47 -3.70 23.48
N LYS A 91 4.65 -4.67 23.86
CA LYS A 91 4.48 -5.10 25.25
C LYS A 91 4.83 -6.58 25.36
N TYR A 92 5.89 -6.89 26.08
CA TYR A 92 6.32 -8.26 26.35
C TYR A 92 5.51 -8.82 27.53
N ASP A 93 4.35 -9.36 27.25
CA ASP A 93 3.41 -9.90 28.24
C ASP A 93 3.41 -11.45 28.28
N GLY A 94 4.31 -12.08 27.53
CA GLY A 94 4.39 -13.54 27.39
C GLY A 94 3.23 -14.16 26.59
N LYS A 95 2.29 -13.35 26.09
CA LYS A 95 1.09 -13.82 25.35
C LYS A 95 1.12 -13.41 23.89
N THR A 96 1.63 -12.22 23.63
CA THR A 96 1.67 -11.60 22.28
C THR A 96 3.02 -11.79 21.59
N ASP A 97 4.07 -12.12 22.32
CA ASP A 97 5.38 -12.43 21.75
C ASP A 97 5.45 -13.89 21.28
N VAL A 98 4.91 -14.14 20.11
CA VAL A 98 4.79 -15.47 19.48
C VAL A 98 5.55 -15.54 18.17
N THR A 99 6.00 -16.76 17.81
CA THR A 99 6.56 -17.03 16.48
C THR A 99 5.46 -17.08 15.41
N GLU A 100 5.85 -17.10 14.12
CA GLU A 100 4.91 -17.19 13.01
C GLU A 100 4.03 -18.46 13.09
N LYS A 101 4.61 -19.59 13.49
CA LYS A 101 3.90 -20.85 13.68
C LYS A 101 2.97 -20.82 14.91
N GLN A 102 3.43 -20.22 16.01
CA GLN A 102 2.60 -20.05 17.20
C GLN A 102 1.42 -19.12 16.94
N LEU A 103 1.59 -18.10 16.08
CA LEU A 103 0.49 -17.24 15.69
C LEU A 103 -0.51 -17.99 14.81
N LEU A 104 -0.05 -18.82 13.85
CA LEU A 104 -0.93 -19.70 13.08
C LEU A 104 -1.76 -20.61 14.00
N ASN A 105 -1.13 -21.19 15.04
CA ASN A 105 -1.82 -22.07 15.99
C ASN A 105 -2.88 -21.35 16.84
N LYS A 106 -2.86 -20.04 16.87
CA LYS A 106 -3.90 -19.20 17.53
C LYS A 106 -4.99 -18.76 16.53
N CYS A 107 -4.78 -18.95 15.24
CA CYS A 107 -5.79 -18.67 14.21
C CYS A 107 -6.93 -19.69 14.26
N PHE A 108 -8.09 -19.29 13.83
CA PHE A 108 -9.23 -20.18 13.60
C PHE A 108 -9.53 -20.27 12.10
N ASP A 109 -10.35 -21.23 11.69
CA ASP A 109 -10.66 -21.52 10.28
C ASP A 109 -9.38 -21.71 9.42
N VAL A 110 -8.35 -22.35 10.00
CA VAL A 110 -7.08 -22.59 9.29
C VAL A 110 -7.28 -23.55 8.13
N SER A 111 -6.85 -23.18 6.94
CA SER A 111 -7.02 -23.92 5.70
C SER A 111 -5.80 -23.84 4.78
N ASP A 112 -5.71 -24.75 3.83
CA ASP A 112 -4.84 -24.73 2.65
C ASP A 112 -5.64 -24.48 1.34
N ASP A 113 -6.95 -24.35 1.44
CA ASP A 113 -7.85 -23.99 0.33
C ASP A 113 -7.98 -22.48 0.17
N PHE A 114 -7.07 -21.90 -0.60
CA PHE A 114 -7.01 -20.45 -0.85
C PHE A 114 -8.18 -19.89 -1.69
N SER A 115 -9.07 -20.74 -2.20
CA SER A 115 -10.27 -20.28 -2.92
C SER A 115 -11.28 -19.57 -2.01
N LYS A 116 -11.15 -19.75 -0.69
CA LYS A 116 -12.06 -19.23 0.33
C LYS A 116 -11.40 -18.23 1.27
N ILE A 117 -10.17 -17.81 0.96
CA ILE A 117 -9.45 -16.86 1.82
C ILE A 117 -10.19 -15.52 1.90
N GLU A 118 -10.29 -14.99 3.10
CA GLU A 118 -10.93 -13.69 3.38
C GLU A 118 -9.88 -12.59 3.64
N ILE A 119 -10.22 -11.35 3.29
CA ILE A 119 -9.37 -10.19 3.52
C ILE A 119 -9.04 -10.05 5.01
N GLY A 120 -7.76 -9.81 5.31
CA GLY A 120 -7.24 -9.70 6.67
C GLY A 120 -6.80 -11.02 7.28
N GLU A 121 -6.92 -12.14 6.58
CA GLU A 121 -6.40 -13.41 7.06
C GLU A 121 -4.88 -13.45 7.07
N TYR A 122 -4.38 -14.18 8.04
CA TYR A 122 -2.98 -14.50 8.21
C TYR A 122 -2.53 -15.50 7.14
N LEU A 123 -1.43 -15.21 6.50
CA LEU A 123 -0.76 -16.07 5.55
C LEU A 123 0.48 -16.67 6.21
N TYR A 124 0.65 -17.97 6.06
CA TYR A 124 1.74 -18.71 6.68
C TYR A 124 2.44 -19.63 5.69
N MET A 125 3.75 -19.65 5.79
CA MET A 125 4.63 -20.71 5.32
C MET A 125 5.74 -20.91 6.34
N SER A 126 6.44 -22.06 6.29
CA SER A 126 7.52 -22.33 7.26
C SER A 126 8.57 -21.23 7.24
N GLY A 127 8.78 -20.59 8.40
CA GLY A 127 9.74 -19.51 8.59
C GLY A 127 9.29 -18.14 8.07
N HIS A 128 8.01 -17.98 7.63
CA HIS A 128 7.54 -16.70 7.11
C HIS A 128 6.03 -16.52 7.22
N CYS A 129 5.59 -15.26 7.19
CA CYS A 129 4.17 -14.90 7.27
C CYS A 129 3.86 -13.55 6.64
N GLY A 130 2.55 -13.30 6.42
CA GLY A 130 2.00 -12.07 5.88
C GLY A 130 0.52 -11.92 6.20
N ILE A 131 -0.10 -10.90 5.62
CA ILE A 131 -1.54 -10.62 5.73
C ILE A 131 -2.12 -10.56 4.32
N TYR A 132 -3.19 -11.31 4.08
CA TYR A 132 -3.95 -11.21 2.81
C TYR A 132 -4.73 -9.91 2.74
N ILE A 133 -4.62 -9.17 1.65
CA ILE A 133 -5.23 -7.84 1.50
C ILE A 133 -6.29 -7.75 0.41
N GLY A 134 -6.69 -8.91 -0.15
CA GLY A 134 -7.66 -8.99 -1.25
C GLY A 134 -6.99 -9.03 -2.62
N ASN A 135 -7.75 -9.30 -3.66
CA ASN A 135 -7.34 -9.29 -5.08
C ASN A 135 -6.11 -10.16 -5.42
N GLY A 136 -5.85 -11.21 -4.66
CA GLY A 136 -4.67 -12.06 -4.86
C GLY A 136 -3.38 -11.46 -4.30
N GLU A 137 -3.45 -10.43 -3.46
CA GLU A 137 -2.31 -9.72 -2.90
C GLU A 137 -2.14 -9.96 -1.40
N ALA A 138 -0.90 -9.88 -0.96
CA ALA A 138 -0.48 -9.92 0.44
C ALA A 138 0.40 -8.74 0.78
N ILE A 139 0.45 -8.36 2.06
CA ILE A 139 1.52 -7.53 2.62
C ILE A 139 2.36 -8.39 3.54
N GLU A 140 3.66 -8.36 3.31
CA GLU A 140 4.66 -9.10 4.09
C GLU A 140 5.88 -8.23 4.38
N CYS A 141 6.60 -8.50 5.45
CA CYS A 141 7.93 -7.93 5.69
C CYS A 141 8.99 -8.97 5.38
N THR A 142 9.84 -8.72 4.39
CA THR A 142 10.81 -9.69 3.89
C THR A 142 12.08 -8.99 3.38
N PRO A 143 13.27 -9.61 3.52
CA PRO A 143 14.49 -9.12 2.88
C PRO A 143 14.57 -9.48 1.40
N LYS A 144 13.62 -10.27 0.88
CA LYS A 144 13.57 -10.70 -0.50
C LYS A 144 12.91 -9.59 -1.34
N TRP A 145 13.41 -9.37 -2.54
CA TRP A 145 12.98 -8.33 -3.48
C TRP A 145 13.24 -6.92 -2.93
N GLU A 146 12.22 -6.22 -2.44
CA GLU A 146 12.39 -4.97 -1.71
C GLU A 146 12.59 -5.28 -0.22
N ASN A 147 13.68 -4.81 0.35
CA ASN A 147 14.01 -5.13 1.73
C ASN A 147 13.14 -4.34 2.73
N GLY A 148 12.03 -4.92 3.14
CA GLY A 148 11.09 -4.28 4.08
C GLY A 148 9.66 -4.79 3.93
N VAL A 149 8.71 -3.95 4.33
CA VAL A 149 7.26 -4.21 4.18
C VAL A 149 6.85 -3.89 2.75
N GLN A 150 6.25 -4.86 2.07
CA GLN A 150 5.94 -4.76 0.64
C GLN A 150 4.69 -5.54 0.27
N ILE A 151 4.09 -5.20 -0.87
CA ILE A 151 2.98 -5.94 -1.46
C ILE A 151 3.54 -7.02 -2.38
N THR A 152 2.97 -8.23 -2.27
CA THR A 152 3.35 -9.39 -3.08
C THR A 152 2.12 -10.16 -3.54
N ALA A 153 2.24 -10.92 -4.64
CA ALA A 153 1.16 -11.76 -5.13
C ALA A 153 1.05 -13.07 -4.31
N VAL A 154 -0.18 -13.50 -4.07
CA VAL A 154 -0.51 -14.82 -3.50
C VAL A 154 -0.66 -15.81 -4.65
N HIS A 155 0.41 -16.52 -5.01
CA HIS A 155 0.44 -17.40 -6.16
C HIS A 155 -0.50 -18.62 -6.05
N ASN A 156 -1.02 -18.91 -4.86
CA ASN A 156 -2.09 -19.89 -4.65
C ASN A 156 -3.42 -19.45 -5.32
N ILE A 157 -3.63 -18.15 -5.49
CA ILE A 157 -4.81 -17.57 -6.14
C ILE A 157 -4.51 -17.32 -7.62
N GLY A 158 -3.32 -16.79 -7.92
CA GLY A 158 -2.87 -16.49 -9.27
C GLY A 158 -1.59 -15.66 -9.28
N LYS A 159 -0.95 -15.61 -10.45
CA LYS A 159 0.16 -14.70 -10.68
C LYS A 159 -0.39 -13.34 -11.11
N ILE A 160 0.26 -12.28 -10.66
CA ILE A 160 -0.01 -10.91 -11.08
C ILE A 160 1.20 -10.43 -11.87
N ASP A 161 1.00 -10.01 -13.11
CA ASP A 161 2.07 -9.59 -14.00
C ASP A 161 2.88 -8.43 -13.40
N GLY A 162 4.19 -8.59 -13.43
CA GLY A 162 5.13 -7.60 -12.87
C GLY A 162 5.24 -7.60 -11.34
N MET A 163 4.48 -8.43 -10.62
CA MET A 163 4.51 -8.51 -9.17
C MET A 163 5.24 -9.76 -8.68
N ASN A 164 6.16 -9.58 -7.75
CA ASN A 164 6.77 -10.67 -7.02
C ASN A 164 5.73 -11.38 -6.16
N GLY A 165 5.89 -12.68 -5.92
CA GLY A 165 4.90 -13.41 -5.13
C GLY A 165 5.40 -14.73 -4.57
N ARG A 166 4.53 -15.34 -3.74
CA ARG A 166 4.79 -16.60 -3.04
C ARG A 166 3.65 -17.58 -3.20
N ILE A 167 3.98 -18.87 -3.05
CA ILE A 167 3.03 -19.91 -2.70
C ILE A 167 3.08 -20.04 -1.18
N TRP A 168 1.94 -19.88 -0.53
CA TRP A 168 1.78 -20.02 0.91
C TRP A 168 1.31 -21.43 1.26
N GLU A 169 1.63 -21.92 2.46
CA GLU A 169 1.23 -23.25 2.89
C GLU A 169 -0.19 -23.26 3.48
N LYS A 170 -0.52 -22.21 4.25
CA LYS A 170 -1.80 -22.08 4.95
C LYS A 170 -2.22 -20.63 5.09
N HIS A 171 -3.51 -20.45 5.34
CA HIS A 171 -4.08 -19.21 5.81
C HIS A 171 -5.01 -19.46 6.98
N GLY A 172 -5.41 -18.41 7.70
CA GLY A 172 -6.35 -18.54 8.82
C GLY A 172 -6.70 -17.20 9.42
N LYS A 173 -7.85 -17.17 10.10
CA LYS A 173 -8.40 -15.97 10.74
C LYS A 173 -7.63 -15.65 12.02
N LEU A 174 -7.10 -14.44 12.11
CA LEU A 174 -6.32 -13.98 13.24
C LEU A 174 -7.17 -13.86 14.50
N PRO A 175 -6.63 -14.21 15.68
CA PRO A 175 -7.33 -13.99 16.94
C PRO A 175 -7.56 -12.49 17.18
N THR A 176 -8.64 -12.13 17.86
CA THR A 176 -9.01 -10.74 18.16
C THR A 176 -9.39 -9.86 16.96
N VAL A 177 -9.47 -10.43 15.77
CA VAL A 177 -9.97 -9.78 14.55
C VAL A 177 -11.42 -10.24 14.31
N GLU A 178 -12.30 -9.28 14.16
CA GLU A 178 -13.69 -9.49 13.76
C GLU A 178 -13.74 -9.52 12.23
N TYR A 179 -14.06 -10.69 11.66
CA TYR A 179 -14.23 -10.83 10.22
C TYR A 179 -15.66 -10.45 9.85
N ILE A 180 -15.81 -9.25 9.36
CA ILE A 180 -17.07 -8.82 8.77
C ILE A 180 -17.06 -9.26 7.30
N ALA A 181 -18.14 -9.92 6.86
CA ALA A 181 -18.38 -10.06 5.44
C ALA A 181 -18.40 -8.64 4.88
N GLU A 182 -17.47 -8.32 4.00
CA GLU A 182 -17.61 -7.09 3.23
C GLU A 182 -19.04 -7.12 2.66
N ALA A 183 -19.89 -6.18 3.09
CA ALA A 183 -20.90 -5.73 2.17
C ALA A 183 -20.10 -5.52 0.90
N LYS A 184 -20.41 -6.28 -0.17
CA LYS A 184 -19.73 -6.14 -1.46
C LYS A 184 -19.61 -4.64 -1.70
N GLU A 185 -18.50 -4.03 -1.26
CA GLU A 185 -18.04 -2.88 -1.97
C GLU A 185 -17.85 -3.47 -3.35
N GLU A 186 -18.80 -3.15 -4.22
CA GLU A 186 -18.55 -3.24 -5.65
C GLU A 186 -17.10 -2.82 -5.77
N SER A 187 -16.28 -3.71 -6.30
CA SER A 187 -14.89 -3.40 -6.59
C SER A 187 -14.92 -2.21 -7.54
N LYS A 188 -15.11 -1.02 -6.96
CA LYS A 188 -14.65 0.19 -7.58
C LYS A 188 -13.15 -0.02 -7.60
N ASN A 189 -12.64 -0.54 -8.71
CA ASN A 189 -11.31 -0.24 -9.16
C ASN A 189 -11.20 1.29 -9.06
N GLN A 190 -10.88 1.79 -7.89
CA GLN A 190 -10.46 3.16 -7.74
C GLN A 190 -9.05 3.20 -8.32
N ILE A 191 -9.00 3.25 -9.64
CA ILE A 191 -7.84 3.82 -10.31
C ILE A 191 -7.85 5.26 -9.82
N THR A 192 -6.98 5.58 -8.87
CA THR A 192 -6.72 6.96 -8.50
C THR A 192 -5.96 7.58 -9.66
N VAL A 193 -6.71 8.04 -10.65
CA VAL A 193 -6.14 8.84 -11.73
C VAL A 193 -5.92 10.23 -11.11
N ILE A 194 -4.68 10.56 -10.80
CA ILE A 194 -4.30 11.92 -10.46
C ILE A 194 -4.36 12.72 -11.76
N LEU A 195 -5.52 13.35 -11.98
CA LEU A 195 -5.69 14.23 -13.13
C LEU A 195 -5.16 15.61 -12.75
N PRO A 196 -4.16 16.13 -13.45
CA PRO A 196 -3.58 17.43 -13.14
C PRO A 196 -4.62 18.54 -13.41
N GLU A 197 -4.52 19.62 -12.64
CA GLU A 197 -5.20 20.87 -13.01
C GLU A 197 -4.56 21.40 -14.30
N LEU A 198 -5.39 21.62 -15.35
CA LEU A 198 -4.95 22.18 -16.61
C LEU A 198 -5.67 23.51 -16.86
N LYS A 199 -4.93 24.48 -17.37
CA LYS A 199 -5.43 25.82 -17.68
C LYS A 199 -4.63 26.44 -18.83
N LYS A 200 -5.08 27.54 -19.35
CA LYS A 200 -4.36 28.26 -20.39
C LYS A 200 -2.89 28.46 -20.04
N GLY A 201 -2.00 28.04 -20.93
CA GLY A 201 -0.55 28.00 -20.75
C GLY A 201 0.01 26.64 -20.29
N SER A 202 -0.83 25.69 -19.86
CA SER A 202 -0.38 24.31 -19.62
C SER A 202 0.06 23.64 -20.92
N LYS A 203 1.06 22.74 -20.82
CA LYS A 203 1.63 22.03 -21.98
C LYS A 203 1.89 20.56 -21.64
N GLY A 204 1.92 19.70 -22.64
CA GLY A 204 2.32 18.30 -22.52
C GLY A 204 1.23 17.29 -22.89
N ASN A 205 1.49 16.03 -22.59
CA ASN A 205 0.65 14.90 -22.98
C ASN A 205 -0.74 14.95 -22.34
N GLU A 206 -0.86 15.49 -21.12
CA GLU A 206 -2.12 15.66 -20.39
C GLU A 206 -3.03 16.66 -21.13
N VAL A 207 -2.46 17.75 -21.64
CA VAL A 207 -3.18 18.72 -22.48
C VAL A 207 -3.61 18.08 -23.79
N ALA A 208 -2.72 17.34 -24.48
CA ALA A 208 -3.08 16.63 -25.70
C ALA A 208 -4.20 15.59 -25.47
N THR A 209 -4.21 14.94 -24.31
CA THR A 209 -5.26 14.00 -23.92
C THR A 209 -6.57 14.72 -23.69
N LEU A 210 -6.58 15.84 -22.94
CA LEU A 210 -7.75 16.69 -22.77
C LEU A 210 -8.34 17.14 -24.13
N GLN A 211 -7.49 17.62 -25.03
CA GLN A 211 -7.89 18.07 -26.36
C GLN A 211 -8.57 16.95 -27.17
N ARG A 212 -8.00 15.73 -27.15
CA ARG A 212 -8.62 14.55 -27.80
C ARG A 212 -10.00 14.24 -27.21
N LEU A 213 -10.14 14.30 -25.89
CA LEU A 213 -11.41 14.07 -25.21
C LEU A 213 -12.44 15.15 -25.57
N LEU A 214 -12.08 16.43 -25.53
CA LEU A 214 -12.97 17.52 -25.92
C LEU A 214 -13.41 17.37 -27.38
N LYS A 215 -12.50 17.03 -28.29
CA LYS A 215 -12.81 16.77 -29.71
C LYS A 215 -13.77 15.58 -29.86
N SER A 216 -13.57 14.49 -29.15
CA SER A 216 -14.46 13.32 -29.18
C SER A 216 -15.85 13.63 -28.64
N LEU A 217 -15.96 14.60 -27.73
CA LEU A 217 -17.23 15.11 -27.20
C LEU A 217 -17.87 16.19 -28.10
N GLY A 218 -17.28 16.51 -29.27
CA GLY A 218 -17.81 17.43 -30.26
C GLY A 218 -17.43 18.89 -30.05
N TYR A 219 -16.46 19.19 -29.18
CA TYR A 219 -15.98 20.57 -28.98
C TYR A 219 -14.84 20.92 -29.94
N ASP A 220 -14.89 22.10 -30.50
CA ASP A 220 -13.86 22.60 -31.39
C ASP A 220 -12.61 23.04 -30.61
N ILE A 221 -11.51 22.37 -30.84
CA ILE A 221 -10.20 22.63 -30.23
C ILE A 221 -9.26 23.40 -31.14
N GLY A 222 -9.76 23.91 -32.27
CA GLY A 222 -9.02 24.71 -33.22
C GLY A 222 -8.21 23.91 -34.24
N TRP A 223 -7.55 24.61 -35.14
CA TRP A 223 -6.85 24.06 -36.30
C TRP A 223 -5.70 23.14 -35.96
N TYR A 224 -4.95 23.44 -34.91
CA TYR A 224 -3.78 22.65 -34.49
C TYR A 224 -4.16 21.28 -33.87
N GLY A 225 -5.43 21.08 -33.56
CA GLY A 225 -5.90 19.82 -33.00
C GLY A 225 -5.36 19.54 -31.60
N ALA A 226 -5.03 18.28 -31.34
CA ALA A 226 -4.49 17.85 -30.04
C ALA A 226 -2.96 17.98 -30.01
N ASP A 227 -2.47 19.21 -30.01
CA ASP A 227 -1.05 19.58 -30.10
C ASP A 227 -0.32 19.61 -28.75
N GLY A 228 -1.06 19.48 -27.64
CA GLY A 228 -0.52 19.52 -26.29
C GLY A 228 -0.21 20.93 -25.78
N ASP A 229 -0.70 21.99 -26.46
CA ASP A 229 -0.63 23.37 -26.00
C ASP A 229 -2.01 23.88 -25.60
N PHE A 230 -2.21 24.23 -24.32
CA PHE A 230 -3.47 24.80 -23.85
C PHE A 230 -3.55 26.28 -24.24
N GLY A 231 -3.78 26.52 -25.54
CA GLY A 231 -3.94 27.85 -26.12
C GLY A 231 -5.36 28.39 -26.02
N ASN A 232 -5.64 29.47 -26.78
CA ASN A 232 -6.95 30.13 -26.79
C ASN A 232 -8.08 29.19 -27.27
N ALA A 233 -7.82 28.35 -28.28
CA ALA A 233 -8.82 27.44 -28.81
C ALA A 233 -9.23 26.39 -27.77
N THR A 234 -8.23 25.82 -27.07
CA THR A 234 -8.48 24.85 -25.98
C THR A 234 -9.25 25.52 -24.82
N ASP A 235 -8.87 26.74 -24.41
CA ASP A 235 -9.56 27.50 -23.38
C ASP A 235 -11.04 27.75 -23.74
N SER A 236 -11.30 28.15 -24.98
CA SER A 236 -12.67 28.34 -25.47
C SER A 236 -13.47 27.05 -25.49
N ALA A 237 -12.86 25.93 -25.90
CA ALA A 237 -13.50 24.63 -25.88
C ALA A 237 -13.86 24.17 -24.46
N VAL A 238 -12.93 24.36 -23.49
CA VAL A 238 -13.16 24.04 -22.08
C VAL A 238 -14.29 24.86 -21.52
N LYS A 239 -14.30 26.19 -21.73
CA LYS A 239 -15.37 27.07 -21.26
C LYS A 239 -16.72 26.73 -21.86
N LYS A 240 -16.76 26.39 -23.12
CA LYS A 240 -17.99 25.93 -23.78
C LYS A 240 -18.49 24.61 -23.17
N PHE A 241 -17.60 23.66 -22.93
CA PHE A 241 -17.91 22.42 -22.25
C PHE A 241 -18.46 22.66 -20.83
N GLN A 242 -17.78 23.49 -20.05
CA GLN A 242 -18.19 23.85 -18.68
C GLN A 242 -19.60 24.48 -18.66
N GLN A 243 -19.87 25.39 -19.59
CA GLN A 243 -21.18 26.02 -19.76
C GLN A 243 -22.26 24.98 -20.09
N ASP A 244 -22.01 24.09 -21.05
CA ASP A 244 -22.96 23.06 -21.47
C ASP A 244 -23.23 22.04 -20.36
N LYS A 245 -22.24 21.76 -19.52
CA LYS A 245 -22.35 20.88 -18.34
C LYS A 245 -22.85 21.58 -17.09
N LYS A 246 -23.11 22.90 -17.13
CA LYS A 246 -23.61 23.73 -16.01
C LYS A 246 -22.70 23.67 -14.79
N ILE A 247 -21.39 23.71 -15.00
CA ILE A 247 -20.37 23.84 -13.96
C ILE A 247 -19.68 25.21 -14.06
N ALA A 248 -18.79 25.56 -13.12
CA ALA A 248 -18.04 26.81 -13.15
C ALA A 248 -17.32 26.99 -14.49
N CYS A 249 -17.61 28.09 -15.19
CA CYS A 249 -17.07 28.39 -16.53
C CYS A 249 -15.82 29.28 -16.40
N ASP A 250 -14.76 28.72 -15.79
CA ASP A 250 -13.52 29.44 -15.47
C ASP A 250 -12.35 29.12 -16.43
N GLY A 251 -12.53 28.13 -17.30
CA GLY A 251 -11.48 27.66 -18.23
C GLY A 251 -10.42 26.79 -17.54
N ILE A 252 -10.66 26.39 -16.27
CA ILE A 252 -9.74 25.53 -15.52
C ILE A 252 -10.31 24.10 -15.50
N VAL A 253 -9.49 23.15 -15.93
CA VAL A 253 -9.84 21.73 -15.92
C VAL A 253 -9.34 21.14 -14.60
N GLY A 254 -10.08 21.41 -13.53
CA GLY A 254 -9.90 20.81 -12.21
C GLY A 254 -10.80 19.59 -12.02
N TYR A 255 -10.90 19.07 -10.79
CA TYR A 255 -11.64 17.87 -10.43
C TYR A 255 -13.06 17.82 -11.04
N ASN A 256 -13.86 18.89 -10.84
CA ASN A 256 -15.24 18.93 -11.33
C ASN A 256 -15.35 18.85 -12.86
N THR A 257 -14.42 19.49 -13.57
CA THR A 257 -14.37 19.49 -15.02
C THR A 257 -13.96 18.11 -15.54
N TRP A 258 -12.94 17.49 -14.95
CA TRP A 258 -12.53 16.14 -15.28
C TRP A 258 -13.64 15.11 -15.04
N CYS A 259 -14.34 15.16 -13.89
CA CYS A 259 -15.46 14.26 -13.64
C CYS A 259 -16.53 14.33 -14.74
N LYS A 260 -16.83 15.52 -15.24
CA LYS A 260 -17.82 15.70 -16.31
C LYS A 260 -17.30 15.24 -17.69
N ILE A 261 -16.01 15.41 -17.97
CA ILE A 261 -15.38 14.93 -19.21
C ILE A 261 -15.37 13.40 -19.26
N LEU A 262 -15.05 12.76 -18.13
CA LEU A 262 -14.90 11.30 -18.02
C LEU A 262 -16.23 10.60 -17.69
N ALA A 263 -17.34 11.34 -17.57
CA ALA A 263 -18.66 10.84 -17.16
C ALA A 263 -18.65 10.07 -15.81
N ILE A 264 -17.73 10.44 -14.89
CA ILE A 264 -17.66 9.90 -13.53
C ILE A 264 -18.74 10.61 -12.69
N GLN A 265 -19.62 9.82 -12.06
CA GLN A 265 -20.66 10.30 -11.15
C GLN A 265 -20.15 10.38 -9.72
#